data_c74cd7d527696924ebf860423207b308
#
_entry.id   c74cd7d527696924ebf860423207b308
#
_cell.length_a   1.000
_cell.length_b   1.000
_cell.length_c   1.000
_cell.angle_alpha   90.00
_cell.angle_beta   90.00
_cell.angle_gamma   90.00
#
_symmetry.space_group_name_H-M   'P 1'
#
loop_
_entity.id
_entity.type
_entity.pdbx_description
1 polymer ?
#
loop_
_entity_poly.entity_id
_entity_poly.type
_entity_poly.pdbx_seq_one_letter_code
_entity_poly.pdbx_strand_id
1 'polypeptide(L)'
;MAKKILIAGKERNLSHFVSMELQKYDYLVDYASNGQEALSLAQETDFDLLLVSYQLADMTSTDLAKDLHRFKPAVVMIVVVESDEAKKYGQEIEKYAVFYTIKPFVISDLVEQVNTIFRGRDFIDENCQQVKLHAAYRDLKIDFQNRTVHRGQELVALTRREYDLLANLMESQETMTREQLLERVWKYESATETNVVDVYIRYLRGKLDVPGQESYIRTVRGIGYAMRD
;
A
#
# COMPACT_ATOMS: atom_id res chain seq x y z
N MET A 1 20.74 -3.96 2.93
CA MET A 1 20.52 -3.73 4.37
C MET A 1 19.49 -4.75 4.85
N ALA A 2 19.55 -5.19 6.13
CA ALA A 2 18.51 -6.08 6.67
C ALA A 2 17.16 -5.35 6.71
N LYS A 3 16.09 -6.02 6.26
CA LYS A 3 14.73 -5.45 6.29
C LYS A 3 14.20 -5.43 7.71
N LYS A 4 13.53 -4.36 8.09
CA LYS A 4 12.97 -4.16 9.43
C LYS A 4 11.47 -4.31 9.42
N ILE A 5 10.94 -5.14 10.31
CA ILE A 5 9.52 -5.43 10.44
C ILE A 5 9.06 -5.05 11.84
N LEU A 6 7.94 -4.31 11.94
CA LEU A 6 7.28 -4.05 13.21
C LEU A 6 6.02 -4.92 13.29
N ILE A 7 5.92 -5.71 14.37
CA ILE A 7 4.72 -6.48 14.69
C ILE A 7 3.93 -5.73 15.77
N ALA A 8 2.69 -5.36 15.50
CA ALA A 8 1.81 -4.72 16.47
C ALA A 8 0.57 -5.58 16.78
N GLY A 9 0.39 -5.96 18.02
CA GLY A 9 -0.74 -6.80 18.42
C GLY A 9 -0.80 -7.13 19.90
N LYS A 10 -1.96 -7.62 20.35
CA LYS A 10 -2.20 -8.02 21.75
C LYS A 10 -1.62 -9.40 22.08
N GLU A 11 -1.52 -10.27 21.08
CA GLU A 11 -1.18 -11.70 21.27
C GLU A 11 0.33 -11.91 21.23
N ARG A 12 1.00 -11.73 22.35
CA ARG A 12 2.46 -11.90 22.46
C ARG A 12 2.97 -13.24 21.95
N ASN A 13 2.26 -14.33 22.21
CA ASN A 13 2.68 -15.66 21.79
C ASN A 13 2.68 -15.80 20.27
N LEU A 14 1.59 -15.36 19.60
CA LEU A 14 1.52 -15.39 18.15
C LEU A 14 2.58 -14.49 17.52
N SER A 15 2.74 -13.27 18.04
CA SER A 15 3.77 -12.33 17.60
C SER A 15 5.17 -12.90 17.78
N HIS A 16 5.44 -13.61 18.86
CA HIS A 16 6.72 -14.26 19.12
C HIS A 16 6.99 -15.38 18.10
N PHE A 17 6.02 -16.25 17.82
CA PHE A 17 6.19 -17.31 16.83
C PHE A 17 6.42 -16.74 15.42
N VAL A 18 5.64 -15.73 15.02
CA VAL A 18 5.84 -15.06 13.73
C VAL A 18 7.22 -14.39 13.66
N SER A 19 7.65 -13.73 14.73
CA SER A 19 8.99 -13.13 14.81
C SER A 19 10.11 -14.16 14.63
N MET A 20 10.01 -15.31 15.31
CA MET A 20 11.00 -16.40 15.18
C MET A 20 11.09 -16.93 13.75
N GLU A 21 9.96 -17.07 13.05
CA GLU A 21 9.95 -17.53 11.66
C GLU A 21 10.54 -16.47 10.72
N LEU A 22 10.20 -15.19 10.91
CA LEU A 22 10.74 -14.09 10.12
C LEU A 22 12.26 -13.91 10.32
N GLN A 23 12.77 -14.09 11.53
CA GLN A 23 14.20 -14.02 11.83
C GLN A 23 15.02 -15.07 11.09
N LYS A 24 14.45 -16.22 10.71
CA LYS A 24 15.13 -17.22 9.86
C LYS A 24 15.50 -16.70 8.46
N TYR A 25 14.90 -15.60 8.05
CA TYR A 25 15.14 -14.92 6.78
C TYR A 25 15.95 -13.64 6.94
N ASP A 26 16.67 -13.49 8.06
CA ASP A 26 17.50 -12.34 8.39
C ASP A 26 16.72 -11.00 8.51
N TYR A 27 15.42 -11.07 8.82
CA TYR A 27 14.62 -9.89 9.12
C TYR A 27 14.83 -9.42 10.56
N LEU A 28 14.97 -8.12 10.75
CA LEU A 28 14.97 -7.49 12.07
C LEU A 28 13.52 -7.23 12.48
N VAL A 29 13.11 -7.76 13.63
CA VAL A 29 11.71 -7.71 14.06
C VAL A 29 11.61 -7.02 15.41
N ASP A 30 10.87 -5.92 15.45
CA ASP A 30 10.47 -5.23 16.67
C ASP A 30 8.99 -5.49 16.97
N TYR A 31 8.58 -5.24 18.22
CA TYR A 31 7.24 -5.52 18.70
C TYR A 31 6.63 -4.30 19.41
N ALA A 32 5.35 -4.04 19.10
CA ALA A 32 4.51 -3.08 19.79
C ALA A 32 3.25 -3.76 20.36
N SER A 33 2.90 -3.46 21.60
CA SER A 33 1.75 -4.03 22.30
C SER A 33 0.43 -3.30 21.98
N ASN A 34 0.52 -2.11 21.41
CA ASN A 34 -0.61 -1.23 21.11
C ASN A 34 -0.25 -0.28 19.95
N GLY A 35 -1.25 0.48 19.49
CA GLY A 35 -1.08 1.38 18.35
C GLY A 35 -0.22 2.60 18.63
N GLN A 36 -0.33 3.17 19.83
CA GLN A 36 0.48 4.33 20.21
C GLN A 36 1.98 3.97 20.29
N GLU A 37 2.31 2.80 20.84
CA GLU A 37 3.67 2.29 20.86
C GLU A 37 4.19 2.03 19.43
N ALA A 38 3.33 1.47 18.55
CA ALA A 38 3.68 1.27 17.14
C ALA A 38 3.95 2.59 16.41
N LEU A 39 3.16 3.64 16.67
CA LEU A 39 3.40 4.98 16.13
C LEU A 39 4.73 5.57 16.61
N SER A 40 5.02 5.46 17.91
CA SER A 40 6.27 5.96 18.49
C SER A 40 7.49 5.27 17.89
N LEU A 41 7.47 3.93 17.81
CA LEU A 41 8.55 3.17 17.19
C LEU A 41 8.72 3.50 15.71
N ALA A 42 7.61 3.67 14.99
CA ALA A 42 7.67 4.03 13.58
C ALA A 42 8.15 5.48 13.33
N GLN A 43 8.07 6.38 14.30
CA GLN A 43 8.68 7.71 14.23
C GLN A 43 10.21 7.66 14.38
N GLU A 44 10.69 6.82 15.27
CA GLU A 44 12.11 6.71 15.60
C GLU A 44 12.87 5.78 14.64
N THR A 45 12.19 4.79 14.07
CA THR A 45 12.79 3.76 13.21
C THR A 45 12.06 3.67 11.87
N ASP A 46 12.84 3.50 10.80
CA ASP A 46 12.28 3.20 9.47
C ASP A 46 12.04 1.71 9.34
N PHE A 47 10.76 1.33 9.45
CA PHE A 47 10.32 -0.03 9.16
C PHE A 47 9.95 -0.19 7.69
N ASP A 48 10.37 -1.31 7.10
CA ASP A 48 10.01 -1.67 5.73
C ASP A 48 8.59 -2.23 5.65
N LEU A 49 8.12 -2.89 6.74
CA LEU A 49 6.81 -3.51 6.81
C LEU A 49 6.25 -3.47 8.24
N LEU A 50 4.96 -3.23 8.35
CA LEU A 50 4.17 -3.43 9.57
C LEU A 50 3.25 -4.64 9.42
N LEU A 51 3.30 -5.54 10.38
CA LEU A 51 2.34 -6.63 10.55
C LEU A 51 1.45 -6.30 11.75
N VAL A 52 0.17 -6.00 11.52
CA VAL A 52 -0.69 -5.38 12.52
C VAL A 52 -1.97 -6.18 12.71
N SER A 53 -2.33 -6.52 13.96
CA SER A 53 -3.67 -7.02 14.26
C SER A 53 -4.71 -5.94 13.99
N TYR A 54 -5.86 -6.28 13.39
CA TYR A 54 -6.91 -5.32 13.09
C TYR A 54 -7.31 -4.52 14.33
N GLN A 55 -7.61 -5.21 15.43
CA GLN A 55 -7.95 -4.61 16.71
C GLN A 55 -6.74 -4.57 17.63
N LEU A 56 -6.14 -3.42 17.81
CA LEU A 56 -5.13 -3.15 18.83
C LEU A 56 -5.79 -2.86 20.20
N ALA A 57 -4.97 -2.62 21.22
CA ALA A 57 -5.49 -2.34 22.57
C ALA A 57 -6.19 -0.98 22.67
N ASP A 58 -5.77 -0.02 21.87
CA ASP A 58 -6.11 1.40 21.94
C ASP A 58 -6.75 1.95 20.65
N MET A 59 -6.56 1.29 19.51
CA MET A 59 -7.07 1.75 18.21
C MET A 59 -7.25 0.60 17.24
N THR A 60 -7.82 0.88 16.05
CA THR A 60 -7.84 -0.07 14.93
C THR A 60 -6.60 0.06 14.05
N SER A 61 -6.28 -0.97 13.26
CA SER A 61 -5.20 -0.90 12.26
C SER A 61 -5.45 0.17 11.20
N THR A 62 -6.72 0.47 10.90
CA THR A 62 -7.09 1.53 9.95
C THR A 62 -6.82 2.94 10.52
N ASP A 63 -7.03 3.13 11.83
CA ASP A 63 -6.69 4.39 12.48
C ASP A 63 -5.17 4.56 12.59
N LEU A 64 -4.46 3.49 12.97
CA LEU A 64 -3.00 3.46 12.94
C LEU A 64 -2.46 3.81 11.54
N ALA A 65 -3.03 3.24 10.48
CA ALA A 65 -2.64 3.52 9.12
C ALA A 65 -2.85 4.98 8.71
N LYS A 66 -3.99 5.59 9.10
CA LYS A 66 -4.27 7.01 8.84
C LYS A 66 -3.21 7.91 9.48
N ASP A 67 -2.83 7.61 10.71
CA ASP A 67 -1.83 8.40 11.43
C ASP A 67 -0.42 8.16 10.85
N LEU A 68 -0.05 6.93 10.54
CA LEU A 68 1.23 6.62 9.88
C LEU A 68 1.37 7.30 8.51
N HIS A 69 0.32 7.34 7.69
CA HIS A 69 0.36 7.95 6.37
C HIS A 69 0.69 9.45 6.39
N ARG A 70 0.50 10.13 7.52
CA ARG A 70 0.84 11.56 7.66
C ARG A 70 2.34 11.82 7.63
N PHE A 71 3.15 10.87 8.09
CA PHE A 71 4.61 11.04 8.15
C PHE A 71 5.41 9.90 7.48
N LYS A 72 4.81 8.73 7.26
CA LYS A 72 5.41 7.58 6.56
C LYS A 72 4.46 6.96 5.54
N PRO A 73 4.16 7.64 4.44
CA PRO A 73 3.20 7.17 3.43
C PRO A 73 3.67 5.91 2.67
N ALA A 74 4.97 5.63 2.69
CA ALA A 74 5.56 4.50 1.96
C ALA A 74 5.59 3.18 2.75
N VAL A 75 5.23 3.19 4.03
CA VAL A 75 5.28 1.99 4.86
C VAL A 75 4.25 0.96 4.40
N VAL A 76 4.70 -0.28 4.27
CA VAL A 76 3.83 -1.40 3.86
C VAL A 76 3.16 -1.99 5.09
N MET A 77 1.86 -2.22 5.01
CA MET A 77 1.10 -2.82 6.10
C MET A 77 0.42 -4.12 5.65
N ILE A 78 0.57 -5.15 6.47
CA ILE A 78 -0.23 -6.39 6.42
C ILE A 78 -1.11 -6.39 7.67
N VAL A 79 -2.41 -6.64 7.50
CA VAL A 79 -3.34 -6.67 8.61
C VAL A 79 -3.76 -8.11 8.90
N VAL A 80 -3.69 -8.51 10.16
CA VAL A 80 -4.20 -9.79 10.65
C VAL A 80 -5.58 -9.57 11.24
N VAL A 81 -6.58 -10.27 10.73
CA VAL A 81 -7.99 -10.08 11.08
C VAL A 81 -8.65 -11.37 11.54
N GLU A 82 -9.69 -11.25 12.37
CA GLU A 82 -10.64 -12.34 12.61
C GLU A 82 -11.63 -12.45 11.44
N SER A 83 -12.24 -13.63 11.27
CA SER A 83 -13.17 -13.88 10.15
C SER A 83 -14.34 -12.90 10.09
N ASP A 84 -14.86 -12.48 11.25
CA ASP A 84 -15.97 -11.54 11.35
C ASP A 84 -15.54 -10.12 11.01
N GLU A 85 -14.32 -9.73 11.40
CA GLU A 85 -13.72 -8.45 11.06
C GLU A 85 -13.47 -8.34 9.56
N ALA A 86 -12.97 -9.41 8.92
CA ALA A 86 -12.76 -9.46 7.48
C ALA A 86 -14.04 -9.21 6.70
N LYS A 87 -15.16 -9.85 7.10
CA LYS A 87 -16.46 -9.66 6.46
C LYS A 87 -16.98 -8.23 6.59
N LYS A 88 -16.75 -7.59 7.74
CA LYS A 88 -17.32 -6.29 8.06
C LYS A 88 -16.44 -5.13 7.58
N TYR A 89 -15.14 -5.27 7.67
CA TYR A 89 -14.18 -4.17 7.49
C TYR A 89 -13.17 -4.41 6.37
N GLY A 90 -13.26 -5.53 5.62
CA GLY A 90 -12.30 -5.90 4.58
C GLY A 90 -12.05 -4.77 3.58
N GLN A 91 -13.11 -4.15 3.05
CA GLN A 91 -13.00 -3.03 2.10
C GLN A 91 -12.32 -1.78 2.69
N GLU A 92 -12.48 -1.54 4.01
CA GLU A 92 -11.80 -0.43 4.67
C GLU A 92 -10.31 -0.76 4.89
N ILE A 93 -10.01 -1.98 5.28
CA ILE A 93 -8.63 -2.46 5.48
C ILE A 93 -7.83 -2.38 4.18
N GLU A 94 -8.41 -2.79 3.06
CA GLU A 94 -7.79 -2.77 1.72
C GLU A 94 -7.38 -1.37 1.24
N LYS A 95 -7.96 -0.31 1.79
CA LYS A 95 -7.55 1.06 1.47
C LYS A 95 -6.13 1.38 1.97
N TYR A 96 -5.71 0.74 3.05
CA TYR A 96 -4.47 1.05 3.75
C TYR A 96 -3.48 -0.11 3.77
N ALA A 97 -3.94 -1.34 3.79
CA ALA A 97 -3.11 -2.53 3.81
C ALA A 97 -2.79 -3.03 2.39
N VAL A 98 -1.62 -3.65 2.23
CA VAL A 98 -1.26 -4.35 0.98
C VAL A 98 -2.18 -5.54 0.77
N PHE A 99 -2.43 -6.27 1.85
CA PHE A 99 -3.43 -7.30 1.99
C PHE A 99 -3.68 -7.60 3.47
N TYR A 100 -4.68 -8.41 3.75
CA TYR A 100 -4.93 -8.92 5.09
C TYR A 100 -4.97 -10.44 5.10
N THR A 101 -4.63 -11.04 6.23
CA THR A 101 -4.74 -12.48 6.46
C THR A 101 -5.77 -12.76 7.54
N ILE A 102 -6.57 -13.81 7.34
CA ILE A 102 -7.67 -14.16 8.26
C ILE A 102 -7.19 -15.27 9.19
N LYS A 103 -7.45 -15.13 10.49
CA LYS A 103 -7.20 -16.19 11.48
C LYS A 103 -8.26 -17.29 11.38
N PRO A 104 -7.90 -18.58 11.59
CA PRO A 104 -6.53 -19.07 11.78
C PRO A 104 -5.77 -19.15 10.46
N PHE A 105 -4.48 -18.83 10.47
CA PHE A 105 -3.60 -18.90 9.31
C PHE A 105 -2.36 -19.75 9.60
N VAL A 106 -1.72 -20.22 8.55
CA VAL A 106 -0.44 -20.94 8.64
C VAL A 106 0.69 -19.91 8.62
N ILE A 107 1.61 -19.99 9.59
CA ILE A 107 2.68 -18.97 9.73
C ILE A 107 3.59 -18.96 8.50
N SER A 108 3.88 -20.14 7.91
CA SER A 108 4.67 -20.21 6.67
C SER A 108 4.06 -19.42 5.51
N ASP A 109 2.74 -19.43 5.37
CA ASP A 109 2.03 -18.71 4.31
C ASP A 109 2.17 -17.18 4.52
N LEU A 110 2.05 -16.72 5.76
CA LEU A 110 2.28 -15.32 6.10
C LEU A 110 3.73 -14.89 5.80
N VAL A 111 4.71 -15.74 6.15
CA VAL A 111 6.12 -15.47 5.86
C VAL A 111 6.38 -15.46 4.36
N GLU A 112 5.78 -16.35 3.58
CA GLU A 112 5.87 -16.33 2.12
C GLU A 112 5.29 -15.06 1.51
N GLN A 113 4.18 -14.57 2.04
CA GLN A 113 3.60 -13.29 1.66
C GLN A 113 4.55 -12.13 1.93
N VAL A 114 5.19 -12.09 3.12
CA VAL A 114 6.21 -11.09 3.47
C VAL A 114 7.39 -11.16 2.49
N ASN A 115 7.90 -12.36 2.23
CA ASN A 115 8.99 -12.58 1.28
C ASN A 115 8.62 -12.11 -0.13
N THR A 116 7.39 -12.39 -0.58
CA THR A 116 6.89 -11.95 -1.90
C THR A 116 6.85 -10.43 -2.01
N ILE A 117 6.41 -9.74 -0.95
CA ILE A 117 6.40 -8.27 -0.91
C ILE A 117 7.83 -7.73 -1.02
N PHE A 118 8.76 -8.26 -0.25
CA PHE A 118 10.15 -7.78 -0.28
C PHE A 118 10.84 -8.11 -1.60
N ARG A 119 10.69 -9.31 -2.14
CA ARG A 119 11.22 -9.66 -3.47
C ARG A 119 10.67 -8.74 -4.56
N GLY A 120 9.37 -8.44 -4.52
CA GLY A 120 8.77 -7.49 -5.44
C GLY A 120 9.36 -6.08 -5.32
N ARG A 121 9.66 -5.63 -4.11
CA ARG A 121 10.33 -4.34 -3.87
C ARG A 121 11.78 -4.37 -4.33
N ASP A 122 12.54 -5.41 -3.94
CA ASP A 122 13.94 -5.55 -4.34
C ASP A 122 14.09 -5.66 -5.85
N PHE A 123 13.17 -6.39 -6.53
CA PHE A 123 13.12 -6.46 -7.99
C PHE A 123 12.82 -5.09 -8.64
N ILE A 124 11.94 -4.30 -8.02
CA ILE A 124 11.70 -2.92 -8.45
C ILE A 124 12.95 -2.07 -8.18
N ASP A 125 13.57 -2.18 -7.02
CA ASP A 125 14.77 -1.42 -6.65
C ASP A 125 15.98 -1.78 -7.52
N GLU A 126 16.20 -3.07 -7.83
CA GLU A 126 17.28 -3.52 -8.70
C GLU A 126 17.08 -3.14 -10.17
N ASN A 127 15.84 -3.19 -10.67
CA ASN A 127 15.52 -2.77 -12.02
C ASN A 127 15.35 -1.23 -12.14
N CYS A 128 15.10 -0.53 -11.04
CA CYS A 128 15.03 0.93 -11.00
C CYS A 128 16.38 1.65 -11.11
N GLN A 129 17.50 0.96 -11.13
CA GLN A 129 18.77 1.60 -11.51
C GLN A 129 18.80 2.09 -12.98
N GLN A 130 17.81 1.72 -13.79
CA GLN A 130 17.54 2.27 -15.13
C GLN A 130 16.18 2.93 -15.31
N VAL A 131 15.32 2.98 -14.29
CA VAL A 131 13.95 3.55 -14.37
C VAL A 131 13.90 4.90 -13.67
N LYS A 132 13.31 5.89 -14.33
CA LYS A 132 13.09 7.26 -13.86
C LYS A 132 12.67 7.30 -12.39
N LEU A 133 13.54 7.78 -11.51
CA LEU A 133 13.27 8.00 -10.08
C LEU A 133 12.06 8.93 -9.85
N HIS A 134 11.69 9.68 -10.87
CA HIS A 134 10.57 10.61 -10.87
C HIS A 134 9.84 10.55 -12.20
N ALA A 135 8.52 10.59 -12.15
CA ALA A 135 7.69 10.90 -13.31
C ALA A 135 6.99 12.24 -13.08
N ALA A 136 6.80 12.99 -14.16
CA ALA A 136 6.08 14.26 -14.12
C ALA A 136 5.09 14.32 -15.27
N TYR A 137 3.89 14.85 -14.98
CA TYR A 137 2.87 15.17 -15.96
C TYR A 137 2.16 16.46 -15.57
N ARG A 138 2.28 17.51 -16.38
CA ARG A 138 1.90 18.88 -16.05
C ARG A 138 2.63 19.33 -14.77
N ASP A 139 1.92 19.73 -13.73
CA ASP A 139 2.45 20.11 -12.41
C ASP A 139 2.43 18.96 -11.38
N LEU A 140 1.96 17.76 -11.77
CA LEU A 140 2.08 16.55 -10.94
C LEU A 140 3.50 15.97 -11.05
N LYS A 141 4.05 15.66 -9.89
CA LYS A 141 5.33 14.94 -9.77
C LYS A 141 5.14 13.75 -8.84
N ILE A 142 5.56 12.58 -9.30
CA ILE A 142 5.60 11.36 -8.49
C ILE A 142 7.06 11.02 -8.19
N ASP A 143 7.35 10.81 -6.93
CA ASP A 143 8.60 10.24 -6.45
C ASP A 143 8.35 8.77 -6.15
N PHE A 144 8.92 7.88 -6.96
CA PHE A 144 8.74 6.44 -6.82
C PHE A 144 9.50 5.87 -5.63
N GLN A 145 10.61 6.50 -5.25
CA GLN A 145 11.44 6.06 -4.12
C GLN A 145 10.74 6.31 -2.79
N ASN A 146 10.23 7.53 -2.61
CA ASN A 146 9.54 7.94 -1.38
C ASN A 146 8.03 7.69 -1.43
N ARG A 147 7.50 7.22 -2.57
CA ARG A 147 6.07 7.01 -2.82
C ARG A 147 5.22 8.26 -2.52
N THR A 148 5.74 9.43 -2.87
CA THR A 148 5.06 10.71 -2.68
C THR A 148 4.61 11.30 -4.00
N VAL A 149 3.50 12.03 -3.95
CA VAL A 149 2.93 12.75 -5.09
C VAL A 149 2.77 14.21 -4.73
N HIS A 150 3.28 15.08 -5.56
CA HIS A 150 3.12 16.53 -5.41
C HIS A 150 2.39 17.10 -6.61
N ARG A 151 1.51 18.06 -6.37
CA ARG A 151 0.93 18.95 -7.38
C ARG A 151 1.48 20.36 -7.15
N GLY A 152 2.37 20.80 -8.03
CA GLY A 152 3.18 21.98 -7.78
C GLY A 152 4.05 21.82 -6.53
N GLN A 153 3.72 22.60 -5.48
CA GLN A 153 4.40 22.52 -4.17
C GLN A 153 3.57 21.78 -3.11
N GLU A 154 2.36 21.37 -3.43
CA GLU A 154 1.42 20.75 -2.50
C GLU A 154 1.57 19.22 -2.53
N LEU A 155 1.76 18.61 -1.35
CA LEU A 155 1.76 17.15 -1.19
C LEU A 155 0.32 16.64 -1.30
N VAL A 156 0.08 15.70 -2.22
CA VAL A 156 -1.21 15.05 -2.39
C VAL A 156 -1.24 13.73 -1.61
N ALA A 157 -2.07 13.67 -0.58
CA ALA A 157 -2.23 12.47 0.23
C ALA A 157 -3.05 11.40 -0.50
N LEU A 158 -2.37 10.36 -0.97
CA LEU A 158 -2.98 9.20 -1.62
C LEU A 158 -2.90 7.98 -0.71
N THR A 159 -3.94 7.15 -0.75
CA THR A 159 -3.87 5.80 -0.22
C THR A 159 -2.97 4.95 -1.11
N ARG A 160 -2.53 3.79 -0.62
CA ARG A 160 -1.65 2.90 -1.38
C ARG A 160 -2.23 2.54 -2.76
N ARG A 161 -3.50 2.12 -2.83
CA ARG A 161 -4.14 1.72 -4.10
C ARG A 161 -4.29 2.90 -5.07
N GLU A 162 -4.60 4.08 -4.55
CA GLU A 162 -4.62 5.31 -5.36
C GLU A 162 -3.22 5.65 -5.90
N TYR A 163 -2.19 5.52 -5.06
CA TYR A 163 -0.80 5.71 -5.49
C TYR A 163 -0.41 4.70 -6.57
N ASP A 164 -0.63 3.40 -6.32
CA ASP A 164 -0.26 2.33 -7.26
C ASP A 164 -1.00 2.51 -8.61
N LEU A 165 -2.27 2.92 -8.60
CA LEU A 165 -3.03 3.23 -9.80
C LEU A 165 -2.46 4.44 -10.54
N LEU A 166 -2.17 5.53 -9.83
CA LEU A 166 -1.57 6.73 -10.41
C LEU A 166 -0.19 6.45 -11.00
N ALA A 167 0.65 5.72 -10.27
CA ALA A 167 1.99 5.33 -10.70
C ALA A 167 1.96 4.57 -12.04
N ASN A 168 1.10 3.55 -12.14
CA ASN A 168 0.93 2.79 -13.39
C ASN A 168 0.46 3.67 -14.56
N LEU A 169 -0.45 4.61 -14.32
CA LEU A 169 -0.92 5.54 -15.36
C LEU A 169 0.16 6.55 -15.77
N MET A 170 0.99 7.02 -14.83
CA MET A 170 2.08 7.95 -15.13
C MET A 170 3.28 7.29 -15.83
N GLU A 171 3.54 6.01 -15.54
CA GLU A 171 4.59 5.24 -16.21
C GLU A 171 4.19 4.83 -17.62
N SER A 172 2.90 4.57 -17.86
CA SER A 172 2.41 4.14 -19.17
C SER A 172 2.47 5.27 -20.18
N GLN A 173 3.02 4.96 -21.34
CA GLN A 173 3.00 5.87 -22.50
C GLN A 173 1.74 5.71 -23.35
N GLU A 174 0.94 4.67 -23.07
CA GLU A 174 -0.26 4.30 -23.81
C GLU A 174 -1.49 4.27 -22.89
N THR A 175 -2.66 4.22 -23.52
CA THR A 175 -3.91 4.00 -22.81
C THR A 175 -3.91 2.61 -22.17
N MET A 176 -4.13 2.54 -20.89
CA MET A 176 -4.27 1.28 -20.16
C MET A 176 -5.73 0.85 -20.10
N THR A 177 -6.00 -0.42 -20.41
CA THR A 177 -7.35 -0.97 -20.25
C THR A 177 -7.70 -1.16 -18.77
N ARG A 178 -9.00 -1.33 -18.48
CA ARG A 178 -9.46 -1.61 -17.11
C ARG A 178 -8.89 -2.92 -16.58
N GLU A 179 -8.81 -3.93 -17.44
CA GLU A 179 -8.26 -5.24 -17.11
C GLU A 179 -6.77 -5.14 -16.79
N GLN A 180 -5.99 -4.40 -17.58
CA GLN A 180 -4.57 -4.17 -17.31
C GLN A 180 -4.34 -3.42 -15.99
N LEU A 181 -5.16 -2.41 -15.70
CA LEU A 181 -5.08 -1.68 -14.43
C LEU A 181 -5.49 -2.57 -13.26
N LEU A 182 -6.54 -3.38 -13.42
CA LEU A 182 -6.98 -4.33 -12.42
C LEU A 182 -5.88 -5.36 -12.11
N GLU A 183 -5.28 -5.94 -13.15
CA GLU A 183 -4.19 -6.91 -13.00
C GLU A 183 -2.97 -6.31 -12.30
N ARG A 184 -2.51 -5.13 -12.72
CA ARG A 184 -1.28 -4.52 -12.19
C ARG A 184 -1.44 -4.00 -10.76
N VAL A 185 -2.60 -3.44 -10.42
CA VAL A 185 -2.83 -2.80 -9.12
C VAL A 185 -3.44 -3.77 -8.11
N TRP A 186 -4.33 -4.68 -8.54
CA TRP A 186 -5.06 -5.60 -7.65
C TRP A 186 -4.63 -7.07 -7.76
N LYS A 187 -3.74 -7.44 -8.72
CA LYS A 187 -3.13 -8.78 -8.84
C LYS A 187 -4.14 -9.93 -8.76
N TYR A 188 -5.24 -9.86 -9.49
CA TYR A 188 -6.32 -10.87 -9.52
C TYR A 188 -7.08 -11.10 -8.19
N GLU A 189 -6.84 -10.32 -7.14
CA GLU A 189 -7.54 -10.49 -5.87
C GLU A 189 -9.06 -10.25 -5.94
N SER A 190 -9.55 -9.69 -7.02
CA SER A 190 -10.99 -9.49 -7.26
C SER A 190 -11.36 -9.73 -8.72
N ALA A 191 -11.40 -11.00 -9.11
CA ALA A 191 -11.80 -11.43 -10.46
C ALA A 191 -13.25 -11.07 -10.84
N THR A 192 -13.97 -10.31 -10.03
CA THR A 192 -15.42 -10.15 -10.15
C THR A 192 -15.91 -8.75 -10.53
N GLU A 193 -15.15 -7.68 -10.37
CA GLU A 193 -15.69 -6.34 -10.67
C GLU A 193 -14.64 -5.40 -11.29
N THR A 194 -14.66 -5.24 -12.62
CA THR A 194 -13.92 -4.20 -13.35
C THR A 194 -14.30 -2.77 -12.92
N ASN A 195 -15.42 -2.61 -12.24
CA ASN A 195 -15.91 -1.34 -11.69
C ASN A 195 -15.02 -0.76 -10.59
N VAL A 196 -14.19 -1.57 -9.92
CA VAL A 196 -13.29 -1.07 -8.87
C VAL A 196 -12.31 -0.04 -9.43
N VAL A 197 -11.79 -0.24 -10.64
CA VAL A 197 -10.90 0.70 -11.31
C VAL A 197 -11.58 2.06 -11.48
N ASP A 198 -12.82 2.08 -11.96
CA ASP A 198 -13.59 3.31 -12.21
C ASP A 198 -13.85 4.10 -10.90
N VAL A 199 -14.06 3.38 -9.78
CA VAL A 199 -14.22 3.97 -8.45
C VAL A 199 -12.93 4.67 -8.01
N TYR A 200 -11.79 4.00 -8.14
CA TYR A 200 -10.49 4.58 -7.74
C TYR A 200 -10.04 5.70 -8.67
N ILE A 201 -10.35 5.63 -9.96
CA ILE A 201 -10.16 6.78 -10.89
C ILE A 201 -10.96 8.00 -10.43
N ARG A 202 -12.20 7.80 -9.97
CA ARG A 202 -13.01 8.90 -9.43
C ARG A 202 -12.39 9.48 -8.14
N TYR A 203 -11.85 8.64 -7.25
CA TYR A 203 -11.16 9.12 -6.04
C TYR A 203 -9.89 9.90 -6.40
N LEU A 204 -9.09 9.40 -7.34
CA LEU A 204 -7.91 10.12 -7.82
C LEU A 204 -8.27 11.47 -8.41
N ARG A 205 -9.27 11.52 -9.29
CA ARG A 205 -9.74 12.81 -9.86
C ARG A 205 -10.18 13.78 -8.77
N GLY A 206 -10.92 13.31 -7.77
CA GLY A 206 -11.34 14.14 -6.64
C GLY A 206 -10.17 14.74 -5.82
N LYS A 207 -8.98 14.13 -5.87
CA LYS A 207 -7.78 14.61 -5.17
C LYS A 207 -6.84 15.41 -6.08
N LEU A 208 -6.78 15.07 -7.36
CA LEU A 208 -5.83 15.63 -8.31
C LEU A 208 -6.41 16.79 -9.12
N ASP A 209 -7.67 16.67 -9.57
CA ASP A 209 -8.24 17.62 -10.51
C ASP A 209 -8.50 18.99 -9.87
N VAL A 210 -8.27 20.03 -10.65
CA VAL A 210 -8.50 21.41 -10.26
C VAL A 210 -9.77 21.91 -10.96
N PRO A 211 -10.73 22.53 -10.25
CA PRO A 211 -11.93 23.08 -10.86
C PRO A 211 -11.60 24.06 -12.00
N GLY A 212 -12.24 23.88 -13.15
CA GLY A 212 -12.02 24.72 -14.32
C GLY A 212 -10.82 24.34 -15.19
N GLN A 213 -10.08 23.30 -14.82
CA GLN A 213 -9.00 22.74 -15.63
C GLN A 213 -9.36 21.36 -16.18
N GLU A 214 -8.65 20.94 -17.21
CA GLU A 214 -8.79 19.60 -17.77
C GLU A 214 -8.26 18.55 -16.79
N SER A 215 -9.01 17.44 -16.62
CA SER A 215 -8.62 16.35 -15.74
C SER A 215 -7.24 15.79 -16.09
N TYR A 216 -6.46 15.43 -15.07
CA TYR A 216 -5.17 14.75 -15.26
C TYR A 216 -5.33 13.36 -15.85
N ILE A 217 -6.42 12.68 -15.56
CA ILE A 217 -6.69 11.33 -16.04
C ILE A 217 -7.80 11.39 -17.09
N ARG A 218 -7.44 11.12 -18.35
CA ARG A 218 -8.40 11.09 -19.47
C ARG A 218 -9.09 9.72 -19.54
N THR A 219 -10.39 9.72 -19.80
CA THR A 219 -11.13 8.49 -20.13
C THR A 219 -11.10 8.27 -21.63
N VAL A 220 -10.58 7.16 -22.09
CA VAL A 220 -10.66 6.72 -23.48
C VAL A 220 -11.86 5.76 -23.58
N ARG A 221 -12.95 6.25 -24.17
CA ARG A 221 -14.22 5.51 -24.23
C ARG A 221 -14.05 4.16 -24.88
N GLY A 222 -14.59 3.11 -24.23
CA GLY A 222 -14.52 1.73 -24.71
C GLY A 222 -13.16 1.05 -24.51
N ILE A 223 -12.12 1.75 -24.02
CA ILE A 223 -10.78 1.21 -23.82
C ILE A 223 -10.39 1.28 -22.34
N GLY A 224 -10.18 2.47 -21.79
CA GLY A 224 -9.68 2.62 -20.42
C GLY A 224 -9.27 4.04 -20.08
N TYR A 225 -8.07 4.20 -19.52
CA TYR A 225 -7.59 5.47 -18.97
C TYR A 225 -6.17 5.79 -19.41
N ALA A 226 -5.85 7.09 -19.54
CA ALA A 226 -4.54 7.59 -19.89
C ALA A 226 -4.25 8.91 -19.18
N MET A 227 -2.96 9.23 -18.96
CA MET A 227 -2.50 10.52 -18.43
C MET A 227 -1.70 11.36 -19.44
N ARG A 228 -1.56 10.88 -20.66
CA ARG A 228 -0.87 11.59 -21.76
C ARG A 228 -1.79 11.74 -22.96
N ASP A 229 -1.51 12.76 -23.76
CA ASP A 229 -2.22 13.01 -25.03
C ASP A 229 -1.84 11.99 -26.11
#